data_f5fb3f05beca3ab41f0918e2ccbdde4f
#
_entry.id   f5fb3f05beca3ab41f0918e2ccbdde4f
#
_cell.length_a   1.000
_cell.length_b   1.000
_cell.length_c   1.000
_cell.angle_alpha   90.00
_cell.angle_beta   90.00
_cell.angle_gamma   90.00
#
_symmetry.space_group_name_H-M   'P 1'
#
loop_
_entity.id
_entity.type
_entity.pdbx_description
1 polymer ?
#
loop_
_entity_poly.entity_id
_entity_poly.type
_entity_poly.pdbx_seq_one_letter_code
_entity_poly.pdbx_strand_id
1 'polypeptide(L)'
;NLRDRVLAAIPNDGAEAAEQTEEVQELETVIDDEPLSQWLPGREHVAVYVQGEGNPGQGDASAIAFVDQDRHGLQVELGDLSAEDDKALAQWLASEAPKYFHEAKAAFHMLAGRGIELAGIAHDTALAAYLLRPGQRTYALADVYQRHLQKTLGAATEQLSLLDDSSLVDQAAAILELAERLTAELQEIDSFELYTDLELPLLTILARMEATGIAVDVDILETQKDAFVEQVAEQERSARELAGDDKLNLNSPKQLQTVLFETFELPKTKKTKTGYSTAAKEIEQLAAKNPHPFLDHLLAHREYQKMKTTLEGLI
;
A
#
# COMPACT_ATOMS: atom_id res chain seq x y z
N ASN A 1 18.82 3.47 -33.22
CA ASN A 1 17.59 3.18 -32.45
C ASN A 1 17.49 4.18 -31.29
N LEU A 2 16.34 4.31 -30.62
CA LEU A 2 16.14 5.32 -29.57
C LEU A 2 17.15 5.13 -28.43
N ARG A 3 17.44 3.90 -28.06
CA ARG A 3 18.43 3.53 -27.03
C ARG A 3 19.82 4.06 -27.36
N ASP A 4 20.27 3.91 -28.60
CA ASP A 4 21.62 4.33 -29.01
C ASP A 4 21.73 5.85 -29.05
N ARG A 5 20.64 6.56 -29.38
CA ARG A 5 20.59 8.03 -29.36
C ARG A 5 20.57 8.60 -27.94
N VAL A 6 19.90 7.89 -26.98
CA VAL A 6 19.90 8.27 -25.56
C VAL A 6 21.28 8.03 -24.95
N LEU A 7 21.92 6.88 -25.22
CA LEU A 7 23.27 6.58 -24.74
C LEU A 7 24.34 7.54 -25.32
N ALA A 8 24.19 8.01 -26.55
CA ALA A 8 25.08 8.99 -27.14
C ALA A 8 24.87 10.43 -26.62
N ALA A 9 23.75 10.71 -25.96
CA ALA A 9 23.44 12.02 -25.39
C ALA A 9 23.84 12.14 -23.90
N ILE A 10 24.30 11.06 -23.27
CA ILE A 10 24.86 11.10 -21.93
C ILE A 10 26.31 11.58 -22.04
N PRO A 11 26.69 12.70 -21.41
CA PRO A 11 28.07 13.12 -21.36
C PRO A 11 28.94 12.02 -20.78
N ASN A 12 29.98 11.61 -21.52
CA ASN A 12 30.93 10.61 -21.03
C ASN A 12 31.97 11.32 -20.15
N ASP A 13 31.51 11.89 -19.02
CA ASP A 13 32.42 12.33 -17.98
C ASP A 13 32.97 11.06 -17.35
N GLY A 14 34.22 10.75 -17.70
CA GLY A 14 35.00 9.66 -17.13
C GLY A 14 35.27 9.87 -15.62
N ALA A 15 34.19 9.91 -14.84
CA ALA A 15 34.25 9.66 -13.43
C ALA A 15 34.16 8.14 -13.28
N GLU A 16 35.27 7.53 -12.85
CA GLU A 16 35.25 6.26 -12.18
C GLU A 16 34.04 6.25 -11.27
N ALA A 17 33.10 5.34 -11.53
CA ALA A 17 32.10 4.99 -10.56
C ALA A 17 32.90 4.40 -9.37
N ALA A 18 33.26 5.26 -8.45
CA ALA A 18 33.57 4.84 -7.10
C ALA A 18 32.33 4.05 -6.69
N GLU A 19 32.49 2.75 -6.45
CA GLU A 19 31.60 1.99 -5.61
C GLU A 19 31.53 2.76 -4.29
N GLN A 20 30.56 3.66 -4.20
CA GLN A 20 30.14 4.20 -2.92
C GLN A 20 29.53 2.98 -2.23
N THR A 21 30.34 2.29 -1.44
CA THR A 21 29.86 1.50 -0.32
C THR A 21 29.02 2.51 0.47
N GLU A 22 27.69 2.43 0.30
CA GLU A 22 26.76 3.17 1.15
C GLU A 22 27.08 2.73 2.57
N GLU A 23 27.71 3.61 3.34
CA GLU A 23 27.89 3.41 4.76
C GLU A 23 26.50 3.37 5.38
N VAL A 24 26.08 2.17 5.82
CA VAL A 24 24.93 2.01 6.71
C VAL A 24 25.31 2.76 7.98
N GLN A 25 24.75 3.96 8.14
CA GLN A 25 25.04 4.79 9.29
C GLN A 25 24.17 4.24 10.44
N GLU A 26 24.80 3.57 11.38
CA GLU A 26 24.16 3.21 12.65
C GLU A 26 23.74 4.51 13.34
N LEU A 27 22.46 4.59 13.71
CA LEU A 27 21.92 5.72 14.46
C LEU A 27 22.41 5.56 15.90
N GLU A 28 23.15 6.55 16.41
CA GLU A 28 23.59 6.56 17.80
C GLU A 28 22.38 6.77 18.73
N THR A 29 21.70 5.70 19.07
CA THR A 29 20.57 5.68 20.00
C THR A 29 20.92 4.81 21.18
N VAL A 30 20.70 5.32 22.38
CA VAL A 30 20.90 4.58 23.63
C VAL A 30 19.65 3.73 23.86
N ILE A 31 19.83 2.41 23.92
CA ILE A 31 18.72 1.50 24.22
C ILE A 31 18.59 1.35 25.73
N ASP A 32 17.41 1.72 26.24
CA ASP A 32 17.08 1.63 27.65
C ASP A 32 16.51 0.24 27.98
N ASP A 33 16.72 -0.23 29.20
CA ASP A 33 16.25 -1.54 29.71
C ASP A 33 15.34 -1.35 30.95
N GLU A 34 14.58 -0.26 30.99
CA GLU A 34 13.66 0.01 32.08
C GLU A 34 12.22 -0.39 31.70
N PRO A 35 11.33 -0.69 32.66
CA PRO A 35 9.93 -0.97 32.39
C PRO A 35 9.25 0.20 31.68
N LEU A 36 8.37 -0.10 30.73
CA LEU A 36 7.66 0.89 29.93
C LEU A 36 6.85 1.87 30.78
N SER A 37 6.29 1.38 31.90
CA SER A 37 5.59 2.17 32.93
C SER A 37 6.46 3.23 33.60
N GLN A 38 7.79 3.07 33.58
CA GLN A 38 8.75 4.05 34.10
C GLN A 38 9.32 4.92 32.96
N TRP A 39 9.47 4.38 31.79
CA TRP A 39 10.06 5.07 30.63
C TRP A 39 9.12 6.13 30.04
N LEU A 40 7.82 5.85 29.86
CA LEU A 40 6.86 6.74 29.18
C LEU A 40 6.49 8.02 29.94
N PRO A 41 6.38 8.04 31.30
CA PRO A 41 5.91 9.22 32.02
C PRO A 41 6.73 10.47 31.79
N GLY A 42 6.04 11.56 31.35
CA GLY A 42 6.66 12.87 31.15
C GLY A 42 7.46 13.02 29.86
N ARG A 43 7.55 11.99 29.03
CA ARG A 43 8.18 12.10 27.71
C ARG A 43 7.20 12.66 26.69
N GLU A 44 7.66 13.66 25.96
CA GLU A 44 6.94 14.33 24.87
C GLU A 44 7.77 14.26 23.59
N HIS A 45 7.14 14.46 22.44
CA HIS A 45 7.81 14.42 21.13
C HIS A 45 8.56 13.10 20.87
N VAL A 46 7.92 12.00 21.24
CA VAL A 46 8.48 10.66 21.06
C VAL A 46 8.15 10.14 19.68
N ALA A 47 9.16 9.69 18.96
CA ALA A 47 8.97 8.92 17.73
C ALA A 47 8.55 7.50 18.07
N VAL A 48 7.53 7.01 17.39
CA VAL A 48 6.91 5.71 17.63
C VAL A 48 6.86 4.91 16.32
N TYR A 49 7.43 3.73 16.36
CA TYR A 49 7.32 2.75 15.29
C TYR A 49 6.50 1.55 15.78
N VAL A 50 5.42 1.23 15.07
CA VAL A 50 4.56 0.10 15.38
C VAL A 50 4.76 -0.98 14.31
N GLN A 51 5.07 -2.19 14.73
CA GLN A 51 5.19 -3.34 13.85
C GLN A 51 3.91 -4.17 13.89
N GLY A 52 3.38 -4.52 12.71
CA GLY A 52 2.16 -5.31 12.62
C GLY A 52 1.42 -5.16 11.30
N GLU A 53 0.14 -5.49 11.29
CA GLU A 53 -0.76 -5.32 10.15
C GLU A 53 -1.73 -4.16 10.38
N GLY A 54 -1.66 -3.14 9.54
CA GLY A 54 -2.44 -1.89 9.66
C GLY A 54 -3.68 -1.82 8.77
N ASN A 55 -4.29 -2.96 8.43
CA ASN A 55 -5.51 -2.97 7.63
C ASN A 55 -6.74 -2.62 8.48
N PRO A 56 -7.64 -1.74 8.00
CA PRO A 56 -8.85 -1.39 8.73
C PRO A 56 -9.69 -2.62 9.08
N GLY A 57 -10.08 -2.77 10.35
CA GLY A 57 -10.89 -3.90 10.84
C GLY A 57 -10.12 -5.22 11.01
N GLN A 58 -8.88 -5.30 10.60
CA GLN A 58 -8.01 -6.48 10.71
C GLN A 58 -6.63 -6.10 11.27
N GLY A 59 -6.52 -4.93 11.88
CA GLY A 59 -5.27 -4.47 12.46
C GLY A 59 -4.79 -5.35 13.60
N ASP A 60 -3.49 -5.56 13.69
CA ASP A 60 -2.83 -6.19 14.84
C ASP A 60 -1.41 -5.62 14.97
N ALA A 61 -1.01 -5.34 16.20
CA ALA A 61 0.33 -4.86 16.53
C ALA A 61 1.09 -5.96 17.29
N SER A 62 2.28 -6.31 16.84
CA SER A 62 3.14 -7.32 17.49
C SER A 62 4.16 -6.68 18.42
N ALA A 63 4.82 -5.61 17.96
CA ALA A 63 5.86 -4.93 18.70
C ALA A 63 5.76 -3.41 18.52
N ILE A 64 6.38 -2.66 19.41
CA ILE A 64 6.42 -1.21 19.36
C ILE A 64 7.78 -0.71 19.85
N ALA A 65 8.33 0.28 19.17
CA ALA A 65 9.56 0.94 19.56
C ALA A 65 9.34 2.44 19.69
N PHE A 66 10.09 3.04 20.58
CA PHE A 66 10.06 4.45 20.94
C PHE A 66 11.46 5.06 20.89
N VAL A 67 11.57 6.30 20.49
CA VAL A 67 12.80 7.10 20.64
C VAL A 67 12.40 8.52 21.00
N ASP A 68 12.95 9.04 22.09
CA ASP A 68 12.74 10.42 22.52
C ASP A 68 13.73 11.40 21.90
N GLN A 69 13.57 12.69 22.21
CA GLN A 69 14.43 13.76 21.69
C GLN A 69 15.90 13.65 22.11
N ASP A 70 16.17 13.05 23.27
CA ASP A 70 17.52 12.83 23.78
C ASP A 70 18.16 11.55 23.22
N ARG A 71 17.48 10.89 22.25
CA ARG A 71 17.90 9.64 21.63
C ARG A 71 17.98 8.46 22.59
N HIS A 72 17.12 8.45 23.58
CA HIS A 72 16.85 7.26 24.38
C HIS A 72 15.75 6.45 23.73
N GLY A 73 15.99 5.18 23.50
CA GLY A 73 15.08 4.28 22.80
C GLY A 73 14.71 3.06 23.62
N LEU A 74 13.48 2.60 23.45
CA LEU A 74 12.96 1.39 24.07
C LEU A 74 12.13 0.61 23.05
N GLN A 75 12.26 -0.71 23.07
CA GLN A 75 11.46 -1.62 22.25
C GLN A 75 10.78 -2.65 23.14
N VAL A 76 9.54 -2.98 22.83
CA VAL A 76 8.78 -4.01 23.55
C VAL A 76 7.96 -4.87 22.59
N GLU A 77 7.92 -6.17 22.89
CA GLU A 77 6.96 -7.09 22.29
C GLU A 77 5.63 -6.99 23.04
N LEU A 78 4.55 -6.69 22.34
CA LEU A 78 3.25 -6.44 22.99
C LEU A 78 2.62 -7.70 23.61
N GLY A 79 3.09 -8.89 23.21
CA GLY A 79 2.68 -10.15 23.82
C GLY A 79 3.29 -10.42 25.20
N ASP A 80 4.41 -9.77 25.52
CA ASP A 80 5.23 -10.05 26.70
C ASP A 80 5.09 -8.96 27.79
N LEU A 81 4.23 -7.95 27.56
CA LEU A 81 4.04 -6.85 28.50
C LEU A 81 3.46 -7.31 29.85
N SER A 82 3.99 -6.74 30.93
CA SER A 82 3.33 -6.82 32.24
C SER A 82 1.99 -6.07 32.22
N ALA A 83 1.07 -6.42 33.10
CA ALA A 83 -0.22 -5.71 33.20
C ALA A 83 -0.05 -4.20 33.54
N GLU A 84 1.04 -3.84 34.21
CA GLU A 84 1.37 -2.44 34.54
C GLU A 84 1.87 -1.71 33.31
N ASP A 85 2.75 -2.33 32.52
CA ASP A 85 3.30 -1.75 31.29
C ASP A 85 2.24 -1.63 30.19
N ASP A 86 1.39 -2.66 30.02
CA ASP A 86 0.26 -2.64 29.08
C ASP A 86 -0.70 -1.48 29.38
N LYS A 87 -1.03 -1.28 30.66
CA LYS A 87 -1.84 -0.14 31.11
C LYS A 87 -1.14 1.21 30.87
N ALA A 88 0.15 1.31 31.17
CA ALA A 88 0.92 2.53 30.97
C ALA A 88 1.00 2.88 29.48
N LEU A 89 1.25 1.89 28.63
CA LEU A 89 1.24 2.02 27.17
C LEU A 89 -0.10 2.54 26.65
N ALA A 90 -1.20 1.88 27.02
CA ALA A 90 -2.53 2.27 26.58
C ALA A 90 -2.89 3.71 27.01
N GLN A 91 -2.56 4.08 28.26
CA GLN A 91 -2.80 5.43 28.78
C GLN A 91 -1.97 6.48 28.07
N TRP A 92 -0.69 6.20 27.80
CA TRP A 92 0.19 7.15 27.12
C TRP A 92 -0.18 7.31 25.65
N LEU A 93 -0.50 6.23 24.93
CA LEU A 93 -0.93 6.30 23.53
C LEU A 93 -2.27 7.05 23.39
N ALA A 94 -3.19 6.90 24.32
CA ALA A 94 -4.47 7.63 24.35
C ALA A 94 -4.34 9.09 24.80
N SER A 95 -3.17 9.51 25.33
CA SER A 95 -2.95 10.89 25.80
C SER A 95 -2.66 11.85 24.64
N GLU A 96 -2.77 13.17 24.91
CA GLU A 96 -2.42 14.24 23.96
C GLU A 96 -0.90 14.52 23.94
N ALA A 97 -0.06 13.73 24.62
CA ALA A 97 1.39 13.86 24.52
C ALA A 97 1.82 13.77 23.04
N PRO A 98 2.64 14.70 22.53
CA PRO A 98 3.04 14.72 21.13
C PRO A 98 3.81 13.47 20.73
N LYS A 99 3.35 12.80 19.68
CA LYS A 99 3.92 11.57 19.12
C LYS A 99 4.18 11.72 17.63
N TYR A 100 5.30 11.19 17.17
CA TYR A 100 5.71 11.21 15.77
C TYR A 100 5.65 9.80 15.18
N PHE A 101 5.07 9.69 14.03
CA PHE A 101 4.88 8.41 13.31
C PHE A 101 5.39 8.48 11.88
N HIS A 102 5.52 7.32 11.30
CA HIS A 102 5.51 7.12 9.87
C HIS A 102 4.29 6.25 9.55
N GLU A 103 3.40 6.73 8.66
CA GLU A 103 2.11 6.07 8.39
C GLU A 103 1.22 5.91 9.65
N ALA A 104 1.00 7.01 10.37
CA ALA A 104 0.21 7.03 11.62
C ALA A 104 -1.18 6.41 11.48
N LYS A 105 -1.79 6.43 10.29
CA LYS A 105 -3.07 5.78 10.03
C LYS A 105 -2.96 4.25 10.11
N ALA A 106 -1.88 3.66 9.60
CA ALA A 106 -1.61 2.23 9.76
C ALA A 106 -1.37 1.89 11.24
N ALA A 107 -0.57 2.70 11.96
CA ALA A 107 -0.37 2.53 13.39
C ALA A 107 -1.69 2.62 14.19
N PHE A 108 -2.59 3.54 13.82
CA PHE A 108 -3.93 3.63 14.42
C PHE A 108 -4.69 2.30 14.28
N HIS A 109 -4.72 1.70 13.09
CA HIS A 109 -5.43 0.44 12.86
C HIS A 109 -4.77 -0.74 13.59
N MET A 110 -3.42 -0.81 13.61
CA MET A 110 -2.67 -1.82 14.35
C MET A 110 -3.03 -1.79 15.84
N LEU A 111 -3.00 -0.60 16.45
CA LEU A 111 -3.29 -0.41 17.88
C LEU A 111 -4.77 -0.63 18.19
N ALA A 112 -5.67 -0.17 17.32
CA ALA A 112 -7.12 -0.40 17.47
C ALA A 112 -7.48 -1.88 17.47
N GLY A 113 -6.78 -2.72 16.71
CA GLY A 113 -6.94 -4.18 16.72
C GLY A 113 -6.66 -4.82 18.08
N ARG A 114 -5.85 -4.17 18.89
CA ARG A 114 -5.57 -4.56 20.31
C ARG A 114 -6.43 -3.81 21.34
N GLY A 115 -7.36 -2.98 20.89
CA GLY A 115 -8.21 -2.18 21.75
C GLY A 115 -7.49 -0.96 22.36
N ILE A 116 -6.37 -0.55 21.80
CA ILE A 116 -5.59 0.61 22.26
C ILE A 116 -6.01 1.83 21.44
N GLU A 117 -6.39 2.92 22.11
CA GLU A 117 -6.66 4.21 21.47
C GLU A 117 -5.38 4.98 21.17
N LEU A 118 -5.37 5.70 20.04
CA LEU A 118 -4.27 6.56 19.64
C LEU A 118 -4.73 8.02 19.54
N ALA A 119 -4.04 8.90 20.27
CA ALA A 119 -4.20 10.34 20.24
C ALA A 119 -2.83 11.05 20.25
N GLY A 120 -2.82 12.37 20.13
CA GLY A 120 -1.59 13.16 20.19
C GLY A 120 -0.64 12.94 19.01
N ILE A 121 -1.17 12.62 17.82
CA ILE A 121 -0.35 12.53 16.59
C ILE A 121 0.09 13.94 16.22
N ALA A 122 1.37 14.27 16.48
CA ALA A 122 1.95 15.57 16.20
C ALA A 122 2.73 15.61 14.88
N HIS A 123 3.14 14.46 14.36
CA HIS A 123 3.82 14.36 13.07
C HIS A 123 3.58 13.00 12.41
N ASP A 124 3.43 13.01 11.07
CA ASP A 124 3.46 11.84 10.19
C ASP A 124 4.44 12.09 9.05
N THR A 125 5.57 11.39 9.07
CA THR A 125 6.65 11.62 8.11
C THR A 125 6.29 11.17 6.69
N ALA A 126 5.42 10.18 6.51
CA ALA A 126 4.94 9.76 5.18
C ALA A 126 4.04 10.84 4.56
N LEU A 127 3.11 11.40 5.34
CA LEU A 127 2.21 12.47 4.92
C LEU A 127 2.99 13.76 4.61
N ALA A 128 3.95 14.14 5.46
CA ALA A 128 4.82 15.29 5.23
C ALA A 128 5.62 15.13 3.92
N ALA A 129 6.23 13.97 3.70
CA ALA A 129 6.96 13.67 2.47
C ALA A 129 6.06 13.67 1.23
N TYR A 130 4.80 13.23 1.36
CA TYR A 130 3.81 13.31 0.28
C TYR A 130 3.52 14.76 -0.10
N LEU A 131 3.29 15.65 0.86
CA LEU A 131 3.03 17.07 0.60
C LEU A 131 4.22 17.77 -0.07
N LEU A 132 5.44 17.45 0.36
CA LEU A 132 6.67 18.00 -0.22
C LEU A 132 6.88 17.55 -1.66
N ARG A 133 6.61 16.29 -1.97
CA ARG A 133 6.86 15.69 -3.28
C ARG A 133 5.76 14.72 -3.68
N PRO A 134 4.58 15.19 -4.10
CA PRO A 134 3.49 14.31 -4.53
C PRO A 134 3.86 13.55 -5.79
N GLY A 135 3.26 12.36 -5.96
CA GLY A 135 3.45 11.53 -7.16
C GLY A 135 4.72 10.68 -7.15
N GLN A 136 5.37 10.51 -6.02
CA GLN A 136 6.46 9.53 -5.88
C GLN A 136 5.91 8.10 -5.94
N ARG A 137 6.75 7.16 -6.36
CA ARG A 137 6.37 5.74 -6.47
C ARG A 137 6.09 5.12 -5.10
N THR A 138 6.81 5.56 -4.08
CA THR A 138 6.73 5.04 -2.72
C THR A 138 7.05 6.13 -1.71
N TYR A 139 6.45 6.02 -0.53
CA TYR A 139 6.74 6.81 0.66
C TYR A 139 7.16 5.93 1.84
N ALA A 140 7.63 4.70 1.58
CA ALA A 140 8.16 3.83 2.63
C ALA A 140 9.29 4.53 3.40
N LEU A 141 9.40 4.25 4.70
CA LEU A 141 10.30 4.96 5.61
C LEU A 141 11.75 5.02 5.10
N ALA A 142 12.29 3.89 4.63
CA ALA A 142 13.65 3.83 4.10
C ALA A 142 13.86 4.72 2.86
N ASP A 143 12.85 4.77 1.94
CA ASP A 143 12.94 5.61 0.74
C ASP A 143 12.82 7.10 1.08
N VAL A 144 11.98 7.47 2.05
CA VAL A 144 11.84 8.85 2.53
C VAL A 144 13.12 9.27 3.25
N TYR A 145 13.67 8.39 4.10
CA TYR A 145 14.90 8.62 4.84
C TYR A 145 16.09 8.87 3.90
N GLN A 146 16.28 8.01 2.90
CA GLN A 146 17.32 8.20 1.89
C GLN A 146 17.12 9.48 1.08
N ARG A 147 15.89 9.80 0.71
CA ARG A 147 15.59 10.95 -0.16
C ARG A 147 15.83 12.31 0.52
N HIS A 148 15.48 12.44 1.79
CA HIS A 148 15.53 13.72 2.50
C HIS A 148 16.80 13.89 3.34
N LEU A 149 17.38 12.80 3.84
CA LEU A 149 18.59 12.83 4.68
C LEU A 149 19.83 12.28 3.97
N GLN A 150 19.69 11.64 2.82
CA GLN A 150 20.78 10.98 2.08
C GLN A 150 21.52 9.91 2.92
N LYS A 151 20.77 9.29 3.83
CA LYS A 151 21.23 8.20 4.69
C LYS A 151 20.49 6.92 4.31
N THR A 152 21.12 5.77 4.49
CA THR A 152 20.48 4.46 4.28
C THR A 152 20.04 3.91 5.62
N LEU A 153 18.76 3.61 5.75
CA LEU A 153 18.24 2.89 6.90
C LEU A 153 18.56 1.39 6.69
N GLY A 154 19.18 0.76 7.68
CA GLY A 154 19.52 -0.66 7.60
C GLY A 154 18.29 -1.48 7.24
N ALA A 155 18.39 -2.28 6.16
CA ALA A 155 17.32 -3.20 5.82
C ALA A 155 17.20 -4.20 6.97
N ALA A 156 16.06 -4.22 7.65
CA ALA A 156 15.66 -5.38 8.42
C ALA A 156 15.59 -6.56 7.44
N THR A 157 16.70 -7.24 7.23
CA THR A 157 16.71 -8.46 6.40
C THR A 157 15.91 -9.48 7.18
N GLU A 158 14.80 -9.92 6.62
CA GLU A 158 13.87 -10.93 7.19
C GLU A 158 14.58 -12.21 7.70
N GLN A 159 15.86 -12.37 7.39
CA GLN A 159 16.66 -13.55 7.74
C GLN A 159 17.62 -13.37 8.95
N LEU A 160 17.83 -12.14 9.45
CA LEU A 160 18.76 -11.88 10.58
C LEU A 160 18.06 -11.32 11.82
N SER A 161 16.79 -10.98 11.75
CA SER A 161 16.04 -10.25 12.80
C SER A 161 15.63 -11.07 14.03
N LEU A 162 16.03 -12.33 14.13
CA LEU A 162 15.72 -13.17 15.31
C LEU A 162 16.63 -12.90 16.52
N LEU A 163 17.64 -12.03 16.38
CA LEU A 163 18.63 -11.76 17.43
C LEU A 163 19.07 -10.29 17.56
N ASP A 164 18.47 -9.33 16.82
CA ASP A 164 18.90 -7.93 16.87
C ASP A 164 17.73 -7.02 17.27
N ASP A 165 17.65 -6.70 18.58
CA ASP A 165 16.62 -5.81 19.14
C ASP A 165 16.73 -4.36 18.64
N SER A 166 17.83 -3.99 17.94
CA SER A 166 18.11 -2.63 17.50
C SER A 166 17.26 -2.18 16.31
N SER A 167 16.74 -3.09 15.47
CA SER A 167 16.12 -2.74 14.19
C SER A 167 14.83 -1.91 14.28
N LEU A 168 13.98 -2.11 15.28
CA LEU A 168 12.74 -1.32 15.45
C LEU A 168 13.03 0.04 16.08
N VAL A 169 14.00 0.11 16.99
CA VAL A 169 14.47 1.38 17.56
C VAL A 169 15.10 2.26 16.48
N ASP A 170 15.83 1.68 15.53
CA ASP A 170 16.40 2.41 14.39
C ASP A 170 15.30 2.99 13.48
N GLN A 171 14.18 2.27 13.29
CA GLN A 171 13.02 2.79 12.58
C GLN A 171 12.40 4.00 13.31
N ALA A 172 12.25 3.92 14.63
CA ALA A 172 11.74 5.03 15.45
C ALA A 172 12.71 6.23 15.43
N ALA A 173 14.02 5.99 15.53
CA ALA A 173 15.05 7.03 15.43
C ALA A 173 15.04 7.74 14.07
N ALA A 174 14.84 6.99 12.98
CA ALA A 174 14.69 7.55 11.64
C ALA A 174 13.45 8.44 11.52
N ILE A 175 12.34 8.06 12.15
CA ILE A 175 11.12 8.88 12.20
C ILE A 175 11.41 10.21 12.89
N LEU A 176 12.14 10.20 14.01
CA LEU A 176 12.50 11.42 14.74
C LEU A 176 13.34 12.38 13.89
N GLU A 177 14.41 11.88 13.25
CA GLU A 177 15.24 12.69 12.36
C GLU A 177 14.47 13.25 11.16
N LEU A 178 13.60 12.42 10.56
CA LEU A 178 12.77 12.85 9.45
C LEU A 178 11.77 13.92 9.86
N ALA A 179 11.17 13.81 11.05
CA ALA A 179 10.19 14.78 11.52
C ALA A 179 10.78 16.19 11.58
N GLU A 180 12.00 16.35 12.10
CA GLU A 180 12.71 17.63 12.13
C GLU A 180 12.99 18.14 10.71
N ARG A 181 13.55 17.28 9.86
CA ARG A 181 13.93 17.65 8.49
C ARG A 181 12.73 18.04 7.64
N LEU A 182 11.67 17.22 7.65
CA LEU A 182 10.47 17.47 6.85
C LEU A 182 9.68 18.69 7.35
N THR A 183 9.68 18.95 8.66
CA THR A 183 9.10 20.18 9.22
C THR A 183 9.78 21.41 8.64
N ALA A 184 11.13 21.44 8.62
CA ALA A 184 11.87 22.54 8.04
C ALA A 184 11.58 22.73 6.53
N GLU A 185 11.55 21.63 5.76
CA GLU A 185 11.23 21.67 4.34
C GLU A 185 9.78 22.14 4.05
N LEU A 186 8.79 21.74 4.88
CA LEU A 186 7.41 22.22 4.77
C LEU A 186 7.29 23.73 5.06
N GLN A 187 8.07 24.24 6.00
CA GLN A 187 8.15 25.69 6.29
C GLN A 187 8.77 26.46 5.13
N GLU A 188 9.83 25.93 4.49
CA GLU A 188 10.48 26.54 3.32
C GLU A 188 9.54 26.75 2.13
N ILE A 189 8.53 25.88 1.96
CA ILE A 189 7.53 25.96 0.86
C ILE A 189 6.18 26.51 1.30
N ASP A 190 6.07 27.14 2.48
CA ASP A 190 4.83 27.69 3.05
C ASP A 190 3.67 26.67 3.14
N SER A 191 3.97 25.38 3.36
CA SER A 191 2.98 24.32 3.44
C SER A 191 2.81 23.72 4.85
N PHE A 192 3.51 24.27 5.85
CA PHE A 192 3.47 23.77 7.20
C PHE A 192 2.09 23.97 7.86
N GLU A 193 1.42 25.12 7.65
CA GLU A 193 0.06 25.36 8.16
C GLU A 193 -0.97 24.40 7.50
N LEU A 194 -0.85 24.14 6.19
CA LEU A 194 -1.68 23.14 5.52
C LEU A 194 -1.51 21.76 6.17
N TYR A 195 -0.28 21.39 6.46
CA TYR A 195 0.04 20.12 7.09
C TYR A 195 -0.54 19.99 8.50
N THR A 196 -0.33 20.99 9.36
CA THR A 196 -0.75 20.93 10.78
C THR A 196 -2.24 21.16 10.99
N ASP A 197 -2.84 22.07 10.22
CA ASP A 197 -4.20 22.53 10.47
C ASP A 197 -5.26 21.74 9.69
N LEU A 198 -4.84 21.07 8.62
CA LEU A 198 -5.76 20.31 7.77
C LEU A 198 -5.38 18.83 7.66
N GLU A 199 -4.19 18.52 7.18
CA GLU A 199 -3.81 17.16 6.77
C GLU A 199 -3.65 16.21 7.98
N LEU A 200 -2.94 16.64 9.03
CA LEU A 200 -2.78 15.83 10.25
C LEU A 200 -4.12 15.55 10.97
N PRO A 201 -4.99 16.55 11.23
CA PRO A 201 -6.31 16.29 11.79
C PRO A 201 -7.17 15.37 10.91
N LEU A 202 -7.10 15.56 9.58
CA LEU A 202 -7.86 14.76 8.62
C LEU A 202 -7.43 13.28 8.67
N LEU A 203 -6.15 12.98 8.87
CA LEU A 203 -5.63 11.62 9.00
C LEU A 203 -6.38 10.82 10.08
N THR A 204 -6.56 11.41 11.27
CA THR A 204 -7.30 10.79 12.38
C THR A 204 -8.78 10.59 12.05
N ILE A 205 -9.40 11.55 11.37
CA ILE A 205 -10.81 11.45 10.93
C ILE A 205 -10.95 10.28 9.95
N LEU A 206 -10.07 10.19 8.95
CA LEU A 206 -10.08 9.11 7.96
C LEU A 206 -9.82 7.75 8.61
N ALA A 207 -8.87 7.65 9.55
CA ALA A 207 -8.62 6.41 10.29
C ALA A 207 -9.87 5.93 11.04
N ARG A 208 -10.61 6.83 11.71
CA ARG A 208 -11.87 6.50 12.39
C ARG A 208 -12.99 6.11 11.42
N MET A 209 -13.09 6.78 10.28
CA MET A 209 -14.04 6.40 9.22
C MET A 209 -13.76 4.99 8.69
N GLU A 210 -12.50 4.67 8.44
CA GLU A 210 -12.06 3.33 8.00
C GLU A 210 -12.32 2.27 9.07
N ALA A 211 -12.05 2.56 10.34
CA ALA A 211 -12.34 1.66 11.45
C ALA A 211 -13.84 1.41 11.63
N THR A 212 -14.69 2.40 11.39
CA THR A 212 -16.15 2.27 11.43
C THR A 212 -16.66 1.42 10.27
N GLY A 213 -16.04 1.57 9.08
CA GLY A 213 -16.41 0.88 7.87
C GLY A 213 -17.77 1.29 7.31
N ILE A 214 -18.24 0.51 6.35
CA ILE A 214 -19.55 0.67 5.69
C ILE A 214 -20.34 -0.62 5.88
N ALA A 215 -21.59 -0.51 6.34
CA ALA A 215 -22.48 -1.66 6.41
C ALA A 215 -22.86 -2.13 5.00
N VAL A 216 -22.68 -3.41 4.73
CA VAL A 216 -23.01 -4.05 3.45
C VAL A 216 -24.00 -5.18 3.70
N ASP A 217 -25.04 -5.28 2.88
CA ASP A 217 -25.96 -6.42 2.86
C ASP A 217 -25.35 -7.56 2.05
N VAL A 218 -24.70 -8.49 2.74
CA VAL A 218 -24.00 -9.61 2.11
C VAL A 218 -24.97 -10.53 1.38
N ASP A 219 -26.19 -10.74 1.88
CA ASP A 219 -27.18 -11.62 1.25
C ASP A 219 -27.62 -11.09 -0.13
N ILE A 220 -27.73 -9.75 -0.24
CA ILE A 220 -28.00 -9.10 -1.53
C ILE A 220 -26.81 -9.30 -2.49
N LEU A 221 -25.57 -9.12 -2.03
CA LEU A 221 -24.39 -9.32 -2.87
C LEU A 221 -24.27 -10.77 -3.33
N GLU A 222 -24.50 -11.74 -2.46
CA GLU A 222 -24.49 -13.16 -2.81
C GLU A 222 -25.56 -13.49 -3.84
N THR A 223 -26.79 -13.00 -3.65
CA THR A 223 -27.90 -13.19 -4.59
C THR A 223 -27.52 -12.62 -5.99
N GLN A 224 -26.94 -11.43 -6.02
CA GLN A 224 -26.51 -10.81 -7.29
C GLN A 224 -25.35 -11.58 -7.94
N LYS A 225 -24.37 -12.02 -7.12
CA LYS A 225 -23.26 -12.85 -7.61
C LYS A 225 -23.78 -14.13 -8.26
N ASP A 226 -24.70 -14.83 -7.62
CA ASP A 226 -25.28 -16.07 -8.15
C ASP A 226 -26.05 -15.83 -9.45
N ALA A 227 -26.79 -14.73 -9.54
CA ALA A 227 -27.44 -14.34 -10.79
C ALA A 227 -26.42 -14.09 -11.91
N PHE A 228 -25.27 -13.45 -11.64
CA PHE A 228 -24.22 -13.28 -12.63
C PHE A 228 -23.50 -14.59 -12.98
N VAL A 229 -23.36 -15.52 -12.06
CA VAL A 229 -22.83 -16.86 -12.35
C VAL A 229 -23.73 -17.56 -13.39
N GLU A 230 -25.05 -17.50 -13.22
CA GLU A 230 -26.02 -18.07 -14.19
C GLU A 230 -25.91 -17.39 -15.57
N GLN A 231 -25.81 -16.02 -15.57
CA GLN A 231 -25.66 -15.27 -16.82
C GLN A 231 -24.36 -15.61 -17.56
N VAL A 232 -23.23 -15.73 -16.84
CA VAL A 232 -21.95 -16.17 -17.41
C VAL A 232 -22.10 -17.54 -18.08
N ALA A 233 -22.69 -18.51 -17.37
CA ALA A 233 -22.89 -19.87 -17.90
C ALA A 233 -23.83 -19.90 -19.11
N GLU A 234 -24.86 -19.07 -19.13
CA GLU A 234 -25.78 -18.93 -20.27
C GLU A 234 -25.07 -18.38 -21.48
N GLN A 235 -24.32 -17.26 -21.32
CA GLN A 235 -23.60 -16.66 -22.45
C GLN A 235 -22.49 -17.58 -22.97
N GLU A 236 -21.83 -18.30 -22.10
CA GLU A 236 -20.80 -19.27 -22.47
C GLU A 236 -21.39 -20.43 -23.26
N ARG A 237 -22.54 -20.97 -22.84
CA ARG A 237 -23.27 -22.04 -23.56
C ARG A 237 -23.69 -21.58 -24.94
N SER A 238 -24.33 -20.42 -25.05
CA SER A 238 -24.79 -19.87 -26.33
C SER A 238 -23.64 -19.59 -27.31
N ALA A 239 -22.53 -19.06 -26.78
CA ALA A 239 -21.34 -18.83 -27.60
C ALA A 239 -20.71 -20.14 -28.11
N ARG A 240 -20.63 -21.18 -27.26
CA ARG A 240 -20.14 -22.52 -27.64
C ARG A 240 -21.02 -23.18 -28.68
N GLU A 241 -22.33 -23.11 -28.53
CA GLU A 241 -23.27 -23.61 -29.47
C GLU A 241 -23.11 -22.97 -30.85
N LEU A 242 -23.00 -21.65 -30.93
CA LEU A 242 -22.75 -20.92 -32.17
C LEU A 242 -21.40 -21.29 -32.80
N ALA A 243 -20.37 -21.50 -32.00
CA ALA A 243 -19.05 -21.90 -32.49
C ALA A 243 -18.95 -23.38 -32.89
N GLY A 244 -19.92 -24.22 -32.49
CA GLY A 244 -19.85 -25.66 -32.67
C GLY A 244 -18.73 -26.34 -31.89
N ASP A 245 -18.28 -25.72 -30.77
CA ASP A 245 -17.18 -26.22 -29.92
C ASP A 245 -17.56 -26.14 -28.45
N ASP A 246 -17.97 -27.26 -27.87
CA ASP A 246 -18.38 -27.36 -26.46
C ASP A 246 -17.21 -27.09 -25.46
N LYS A 247 -15.97 -27.13 -25.96
CA LYS A 247 -14.76 -26.92 -25.14
C LYS A 247 -14.15 -25.53 -25.33
N LEU A 248 -14.80 -24.67 -26.10
CA LEU A 248 -14.31 -23.31 -26.32
C LEU A 248 -14.20 -22.55 -25.01
N ASN A 249 -13.02 -22.01 -24.75
CA ASN A 249 -12.76 -21.14 -23.63
C ASN A 249 -12.80 -19.67 -24.08
N LEU A 250 -13.85 -18.94 -23.68
CA LEU A 250 -14.06 -17.52 -24.03
C LEU A 250 -13.03 -16.57 -23.38
N ASN A 251 -12.25 -17.07 -22.40
CA ASN A 251 -11.14 -16.34 -21.81
C ASN A 251 -9.79 -16.60 -22.50
N SER A 252 -9.75 -17.48 -23.53
CA SER A 252 -8.53 -17.79 -24.28
C SER A 252 -8.40 -16.93 -25.54
N PRO A 253 -7.49 -15.93 -25.59
CA PRO A 253 -7.30 -15.12 -26.79
C PRO A 253 -6.96 -15.95 -28.04
N LYS A 254 -6.22 -17.05 -27.87
CA LYS A 254 -5.83 -17.93 -28.98
C LYS A 254 -7.02 -18.65 -29.57
N GLN A 255 -7.89 -19.26 -28.75
CA GLN A 255 -9.09 -19.95 -29.23
C GLN A 255 -10.08 -18.97 -29.86
N LEU A 256 -10.25 -17.79 -29.24
CA LEU A 256 -11.10 -16.74 -29.81
C LEU A 256 -10.62 -16.26 -31.18
N GLN A 257 -9.32 -16.16 -31.43
CA GLN A 257 -8.79 -15.79 -32.74
C GLN A 257 -9.18 -16.81 -33.79
N THR A 258 -9.07 -18.10 -33.53
CA THR A 258 -9.47 -19.17 -34.44
C THR A 258 -10.96 -19.07 -34.73
N VAL A 259 -11.81 -18.96 -33.73
CA VAL A 259 -13.26 -18.87 -33.90
C VAL A 259 -13.65 -17.61 -34.67
N LEU A 260 -13.14 -16.44 -34.29
CA LEU A 260 -13.52 -15.17 -34.90
C LEU A 260 -13.04 -15.04 -36.35
N PHE A 261 -11.78 -15.42 -36.63
CA PHE A 261 -11.12 -15.08 -37.88
C PHE A 261 -10.99 -16.27 -38.87
N GLU A 262 -11.15 -17.50 -38.38
CA GLU A 262 -11.07 -18.71 -39.23
C GLU A 262 -12.44 -19.40 -39.37
N THR A 263 -13.22 -19.52 -38.26
CA THR A 263 -14.54 -20.17 -38.32
C THR A 263 -15.64 -19.23 -38.81
N PHE A 264 -15.70 -18.01 -38.27
CA PHE A 264 -16.68 -17.00 -38.65
C PHE A 264 -16.21 -16.05 -39.76
N GLU A 265 -14.95 -16.16 -40.17
CA GLU A 265 -14.34 -15.34 -41.23
C GLU A 265 -14.53 -13.82 -41.02
N LEU A 266 -14.67 -13.38 -39.77
CA LEU A 266 -14.85 -11.97 -39.45
C LEU A 266 -13.58 -11.16 -39.79
N PRO A 267 -13.70 -9.84 -40.06
CA PRO A 267 -12.57 -8.99 -40.36
C PRO A 267 -11.56 -8.98 -39.18
N LYS A 268 -10.29 -9.10 -39.55
CA LYS A 268 -9.21 -9.14 -38.56
C LYS A 268 -9.07 -7.81 -37.83
N THR A 269 -8.93 -7.88 -36.53
CA THR A 269 -8.68 -6.74 -35.63
C THR A 269 -7.21 -6.29 -35.68
N LYS A 270 -6.83 -5.32 -34.83
CA LYS A 270 -5.46 -4.81 -34.73
C LYS A 270 -4.46 -5.95 -34.44
N LYS A 271 -3.40 -6.02 -35.23
CA LYS A 271 -2.32 -7.01 -35.04
C LYS A 271 -1.47 -6.68 -33.82
N THR A 272 -1.19 -7.68 -33.00
CA THR A 272 -0.29 -7.63 -31.84
C THR A 272 0.91 -8.56 -32.06
N LYS A 273 1.82 -8.64 -31.11
CA LYS A 273 2.97 -9.57 -31.18
C LYS A 273 2.57 -11.04 -31.20
N THR A 274 1.41 -11.38 -30.61
CA THR A 274 0.91 -12.76 -30.42
C THR A 274 -0.29 -13.10 -31.31
N GLY A 275 -0.63 -12.26 -32.28
CA GLY A 275 -1.77 -12.46 -33.18
C GLY A 275 -2.66 -11.23 -33.29
N TYR A 276 -3.96 -11.43 -33.53
CA TYR A 276 -4.94 -10.35 -33.59
C TYR A 276 -5.56 -10.09 -32.23
N SER A 277 -5.75 -8.82 -31.89
CA SER A 277 -6.27 -8.42 -30.56
C SER A 277 -7.71 -8.89 -30.37
N THR A 278 -7.98 -9.53 -29.25
CA THR A 278 -9.34 -9.87 -28.78
C THR A 278 -9.74 -9.02 -27.58
N ALA A 279 -9.08 -7.86 -27.36
CA ALA A 279 -9.43 -6.93 -26.28
C ALA A 279 -10.85 -6.38 -26.44
N ALA A 280 -11.53 -6.05 -25.35
CA ALA A 280 -12.93 -5.63 -25.35
C ALA A 280 -13.22 -4.53 -26.38
N LYS A 281 -12.44 -3.44 -26.37
CA LYS A 281 -12.58 -2.34 -27.34
C LYS A 281 -12.52 -2.77 -28.79
N GLU A 282 -11.62 -3.71 -29.13
CA GLU A 282 -11.49 -4.19 -30.53
C GLU A 282 -12.68 -5.06 -30.91
N ILE A 283 -13.20 -5.88 -29.96
CA ILE A 283 -14.39 -6.71 -30.18
C ILE A 283 -15.65 -5.86 -30.29
N GLU A 284 -15.81 -4.81 -29.48
CA GLU A 284 -16.90 -3.84 -29.58
C GLU A 284 -16.89 -3.14 -30.94
N GLN A 285 -15.74 -2.70 -31.41
CA GLN A 285 -15.62 -2.08 -32.74
C GLN A 285 -15.91 -3.08 -33.88
N LEU A 286 -15.53 -4.34 -33.70
CA LEU A 286 -15.83 -5.40 -34.65
C LEU A 286 -17.34 -5.66 -34.71
N ALA A 287 -18.00 -5.79 -33.55
CA ALA A 287 -19.44 -6.00 -33.43
C ALA A 287 -20.24 -4.84 -34.03
N ALA A 288 -19.83 -3.59 -33.79
CA ALA A 288 -20.48 -2.42 -34.35
C ALA A 288 -20.43 -2.37 -35.90
N LYS A 289 -19.35 -2.88 -36.50
CA LYS A 289 -19.16 -2.88 -37.96
C LYS A 289 -19.66 -4.15 -38.64
N ASN A 290 -19.60 -5.26 -37.94
CA ASN A 290 -19.94 -6.59 -38.44
C ASN A 290 -20.74 -7.31 -37.33
N PRO A 291 -22.05 -7.00 -37.20
CA PRO A 291 -22.90 -7.62 -36.18
C PRO A 291 -22.91 -9.16 -36.37
N HIS A 292 -22.64 -9.86 -35.29
CA HIS A 292 -22.67 -11.31 -35.26
C HIS A 292 -23.09 -11.81 -33.87
N PRO A 293 -24.06 -12.74 -33.72
CA PRO A 293 -24.56 -13.17 -32.41
C PRO A 293 -23.49 -13.67 -31.45
N PHE A 294 -22.47 -14.31 -31.95
CA PHE A 294 -21.33 -14.74 -31.13
C PHE A 294 -20.61 -13.57 -30.45
N LEU A 295 -20.47 -12.42 -31.12
CA LEU A 295 -19.82 -11.23 -30.54
C LEU A 295 -20.68 -10.64 -29.42
N ASP A 296 -21.99 -10.67 -29.55
CA ASP A 296 -22.92 -10.20 -28.51
C ASP A 296 -22.81 -11.08 -27.26
N HIS A 297 -22.79 -12.41 -27.42
CA HIS A 297 -22.59 -13.35 -26.32
C HIS A 297 -21.19 -13.22 -25.69
N LEU A 298 -20.15 -13.02 -26.49
CA LEU A 298 -18.78 -12.82 -25.99
C LEU A 298 -18.66 -11.54 -25.16
N LEU A 299 -19.26 -10.44 -25.61
CA LEU A 299 -19.25 -9.16 -24.88
C LEU A 299 -20.05 -9.28 -23.58
N ALA A 300 -21.25 -9.84 -23.64
CA ALA A 300 -22.09 -10.06 -22.46
C ALA A 300 -21.42 -11.00 -21.44
N HIS A 301 -20.79 -12.10 -21.91
CA HIS A 301 -20.01 -12.99 -21.05
C HIS A 301 -18.92 -12.23 -20.28
N ARG A 302 -18.16 -11.37 -20.95
CA ARG A 302 -17.09 -10.59 -20.32
C ARG A 302 -17.62 -9.58 -19.32
N GLU A 303 -18.72 -8.93 -19.62
CA GLU A 303 -19.36 -7.98 -18.72
C GLU A 303 -19.85 -8.69 -17.45
N TYR A 304 -20.59 -9.77 -17.57
CA TYR A 304 -21.09 -10.54 -16.44
C TYR A 304 -19.94 -11.17 -15.63
N GLN A 305 -18.92 -11.68 -16.31
CA GLN A 305 -17.72 -12.20 -15.62
C GLN A 305 -17.02 -11.12 -14.79
N LYS A 306 -16.93 -9.89 -15.30
CA LYS A 306 -16.37 -8.76 -14.56
C LYS A 306 -17.22 -8.41 -13.34
N MET A 307 -18.55 -8.35 -13.50
CA MET A 307 -19.47 -8.08 -12.38
C MET A 307 -19.39 -9.15 -11.31
N LYS A 308 -19.40 -10.42 -11.70
CA LYS A 308 -19.18 -11.56 -10.81
C LYS A 308 -17.89 -11.41 -9.99
N THR A 309 -16.77 -11.18 -10.66
CA THR A 309 -15.46 -11.06 -9.99
C THR A 309 -15.41 -9.84 -9.06
N THR A 310 -16.09 -8.75 -9.42
CA THR A 310 -16.19 -7.55 -8.55
C THR A 310 -16.96 -7.88 -7.26
N LEU A 311 -18.09 -8.59 -7.37
CA LEU A 311 -18.87 -8.99 -6.20
C LEU A 311 -18.13 -10.02 -5.33
N GLU A 312 -17.43 -10.98 -5.94
CA GLU A 312 -16.58 -11.94 -5.21
C GLU A 312 -15.48 -11.25 -4.37
N GLY A 313 -14.99 -10.10 -4.83
CA GLY A 313 -14.00 -9.31 -4.08
C GLY A 313 -14.59 -8.40 -2.99
N LEU A 314 -15.94 -8.24 -2.96
CA LEU A 314 -16.64 -7.45 -1.94
C LEU A 314 -17.24 -8.32 -0.82
N ILE A 315 -17.43 -9.61 -1.06
CA ILE A 315 -17.91 -10.61 -0.12
C ILE A 315 -16.73 -11.24 0.64
#